data_bd6047c3d2bd57827b0fc4ae26f420cd
#
_entry.id   bd6047c3d2bd57827b0fc4ae26f420cd
#
_cell.length_a   1.000
_cell.length_b   1.000
_cell.length_c   1.000
_cell.angle_alpha   90.00
_cell.angle_beta   90.00
_cell.angle_gamma   90.00
#
_symmetry.space_group_name_H-M   'P 1'
#
loop_
_entity.id
_entity.type
_entity.pdbx_description
1 polymer ?
#
loop_
_entity_poly.entity_id
_entity_poly.type
_entity_poly.pdbx_seq_one_letter_code
_entity_poly.pdbx_strand_id
1 'polypeptide(L)'
;HEMGSASTYYFHPGAPERTFPYIPEKSMELLDLVADRPRSWLDSEQRLYFHEEGFDNYYIGKGSTYPHMHASMGMLFEQASSVGLIDTPHGLLSFQDNIRTQYRTSLEMIRAGLEMKDELLQYQREFSRETAELAAEDDIRAYVFSSPGDDARAYHAIDILNRHQIQVNRLAEDVVIDDVLYPAEDSYIVRTGQPQYRMVKALFEMITEFEDETFYDVSAWTL
;
A
#
# COMPACT_ATOMS: atom_id res chain seq x y z
N HIS A 1 -11.34 -4.08 11.05
CA HIS A 1 -10.32 -4.15 12.09
C HIS A 1 -10.83 -3.58 13.41
N GLU A 2 -10.06 -3.73 14.48
CA GLU A 2 -10.49 -3.43 15.85
C GLU A 2 -9.36 -2.80 16.65
N MET A 3 -9.62 -1.63 17.22
CA MET A 3 -8.73 -0.94 18.16
C MET A 3 -9.15 -1.20 19.61
N GLY A 4 -8.36 -0.73 20.59
CA GLY A 4 -8.76 -0.77 22.00
C GLY A 4 -10.00 0.10 22.28
N SER A 5 -10.74 -0.27 23.34
CA SER A 5 -11.98 0.42 23.73
C SER A 5 -11.78 1.90 24.14
N ALA A 6 -10.55 2.31 24.42
CA ALA A 6 -10.22 3.70 24.73
C ALA A 6 -10.14 4.62 23.49
N SER A 7 -10.20 4.03 22.29
CA SER A 7 -10.16 4.74 21.01
C SER A 7 -11.58 5.03 20.50
N THR A 8 -11.67 5.68 19.31
CA THR A 8 -12.93 5.97 18.65
C THR A 8 -13.04 5.17 17.33
N TYR A 9 -13.09 5.87 16.23
CA TYR A 9 -13.12 5.30 14.88
C TYR A 9 -12.04 5.94 14.04
N TYR A 10 -11.30 5.13 13.30
CA TYR A 10 -10.27 5.59 12.39
C TYR A 10 -10.57 5.13 10.96
N PHE A 11 -10.19 5.94 9.98
CA PHE A 11 -10.13 5.56 8.57
C PHE A 11 -9.05 6.38 7.84
N HIS A 12 -8.52 5.79 6.76
CA HIS A 12 -7.54 6.47 5.91
C HIS A 12 -8.12 7.73 5.22
N PRO A 13 -7.26 8.68 4.80
CA PRO A 13 -5.79 8.60 4.72
C PRO A 13 -5.11 8.49 6.09
N GLY A 14 -3.92 7.86 6.09
CA GLY A 14 -3.02 7.80 7.25
C GLY A 14 -2.21 9.08 7.42
N ALA A 15 -1.28 9.09 8.36
CA ALA A 15 -0.38 10.21 8.59
C ALA A 15 0.44 10.52 7.33
N PRO A 16 0.40 11.76 6.80
CA PRO A 16 1.03 12.12 5.53
C PRO A 16 2.52 11.80 5.47
N GLU A 17 3.24 12.05 6.57
CA GLU A 17 4.68 11.77 6.71
C GLU A 17 5.02 10.27 6.70
N ARG A 18 4.02 9.40 6.78
CA ARG A 18 4.14 7.94 6.75
C ARG A 18 3.57 7.34 5.46
N THR A 19 3.73 8.05 4.35
CA THR A 19 3.31 7.57 3.04
C THR A 19 4.52 7.00 2.28
N PHE A 20 4.35 5.83 1.68
CA PHE A 20 5.42 5.19 0.92
C PHE A 20 5.76 6.01 -0.34
N PRO A 21 7.04 6.28 -0.62
CA PRO A 21 7.45 7.25 -1.66
C PRO A 21 6.98 6.93 -3.09
N TYR A 22 6.71 5.66 -3.41
CA TYR A 22 6.22 5.25 -4.73
C TYR A 22 4.70 5.27 -4.87
N ILE A 23 3.96 5.64 -3.83
CA ILE A 23 2.52 5.90 -3.95
C ILE A 23 2.34 7.20 -4.76
N PRO A 24 1.58 7.19 -5.86
CA PRO A 24 1.28 8.42 -6.58
C PRO A 24 0.56 9.44 -5.70
N GLU A 25 0.97 10.69 -5.72
CA GLU A 25 0.29 11.78 -5.01
C GLU A 25 -1.21 11.83 -5.35
N LYS A 26 -1.53 11.65 -6.64
CA LYS A 26 -2.92 11.57 -7.11
C LYS A 26 -3.74 10.46 -6.45
N SER A 27 -3.12 9.35 -6.08
CA SER A 27 -3.79 8.27 -5.35
C SER A 27 -4.20 8.71 -3.94
N MET A 28 -3.35 9.49 -3.27
CA MET A 28 -3.64 10.02 -1.93
C MET A 28 -4.70 11.12 -1.98
N GLU A 29 -4.65 12.01 -2.98
CA GLU A 29 -5.72 12.99 -3.21
C GLU A 29 -7.09 12.35 -3.42
N LEU A 30 -7.14 11.30 -4.27
CA LEU A 30 -8.40 10.58 -4.52
C LEU A 30 -8.87 9.81 -3.28
N LEU A 31 -7.95 9.25 -2.49
CA LEU A 31 -8.27 8.60 -1.24
C LEU A 31 -8.93 9.58 -0.25
N ASP A 32 -8.40 10.79 -0.15
CA ASP A 32 -8.96 11.83 0.70
C ASP A 32 -10.36 12.27 0.24
N LEU A 33 -10.56 12.47 -1.08
CA LEU A 33 -11.87 12.76 -1.66
C LEU A 33 -12.91 11.66 -1.41
N VAL A 34 -12.49 10.39 -1.53
CA VAL A 34 -13.34 9.24 -1.21
C VAL A 34 -13.70 9.23 0.28
N ALA A 35 -12.79 9.65 1.15
CA ALA A 35 -12.99 9.73 2.59
C ALA A 35 -14.01 10.81 3.02
N ASP A 36 -14.34 11.79 2.17
CA ASP A 36 -15.36 12.80 2.45
C ASP A 36 -16.75 12.22 2.78
N ARG A 37 -17.08 11.09 2.15
CA ARG A 37 -18.37 10.44 2.40
C ARG A 37 -18.50 9.86 3.80
N PRO A 38 -17.59 8.99 4.28
CA PRO A 38 -17.63 8.52 5.65
C PRO A 38 -17.48 9.66 6.66
N ARG A 39 -16.64 10.70 6.41
CA ARG A 39 -16.55 11.92 7.25
C ARG A 39 -17.90 12.57 7.43
N SER A 40 -18.56 12.93 6.31
CA SER A 40 -19.86 13.60 6.32
C SER A 40 -20.94 12.80 7.06
N TRP A 41 -20.92 11.47 6.92
CA TRP A 41 -21.86 10.64 7.66
C TRP A 41 -21.56 10.62 9.16
N LEU A 42 -20.30 10.43 9.57
CA LEU A 42 -19.88 10.42 10.97
C LEU A 42 -20.21 11.75 11.66
N ASP A 43 -19.95 12.88 10.98
CA ASP A 43 -20.30 14.23 11.45
C ASP A 43 -21.81 14.38 11.65
N SER A 44 -22.62 13.91 10.72
CA SER A 44 -24.09 13.98 10.81
C SER A 44 -24.66 13.18 11.98
N GLU A 45 -23.97 12.12 12.39
CA GLU A 45 -24.32 11.26 13.51
C GLU A 45 -23.61 11.69 14.82
N GLN A 46 -22.82 12.77 14.76
CA GLN A 46 -22.02 13.28 15.90
C GLN A 46 -21.11 12.19 16.50
N ARG A 47 -20.52 11.36 15.65
CA ARG A 47 -19.60 10.29 16.04
C ARG A 47 -18.16 10.76 15.97
N LEU A 48 -17.41 10.49 17.03
CA LEU A 48 -15.99 10.81 17.07
C LEU A 48 -15.19 9.86 16.17
N TYR A 49 -14.25 10.42 15.43
CA TYR A 49 -13.31 9.71 14.57
C TYR A 49 -12.00 10.50 14.46
N PHE A 50 -10.98 9.88 13.90
CA PHE A 50 -9.74 10.53 13.50
C PHE A 50 -9.23 9.94 12.18
N HIS A 51 -8.41 10.69 11.48
CA HIS A 51 -7.70 10.31 10.26
C HIS A 51 -6.43 11.16 10.13
N GLU A 52 -5.57 10.87 9.17
CA GLU A 52 -4.29 11.56 8.94
C GLU A 52 -3.35 11.54 10.14
N GLU A 53 -3.55 10.62 11.06
CA GLU A 53 -2.70 10.42 12.24
C GLU A 53 -2.69 8.95 12.66
N GLY A 54 -1.66 8.56 13.42
CA GLY A 54 -1.54 7.24 14.05
C GLY A 54 -1.17 6.11 13.10
N PHE A 55 -1.94 5.92 12.04
CA PHE A 55 -1.73 4.88 11.03
C PHE A 55 -0.95 5.40 9.82
N ASP A 56 -0.46 4.50 8.98
CA ASP A 56 0.39 4.78 7.85
C ASP A 56 -0.11 4.18 6.53
N ASN A 57 0.41 4.71 5.43
CA ASN A 57 0.36 4.12 4.10
C ASN A 57 1.78 3.77 3.61
N TYR A 58 2.61 3.14 4.45
CA TYR A 58 4.02 2.91 4.15
C TYR A 58 4.32 1.48 3.72
N TYR A 59 4.05 0.49 4.57
CA TYR A 59 4.42 -0.88 4.26
C TYR A 59 3.54 -1.49 3.16
N ILE A 60 4.16 -1.80 2.02
CA ILE A 60 3.48 -2.31 0.82
C ILE A 60 2.78 -3.68 1.02
N GLY A 61 3.09 -4.42 2.06
CA GLY A 61 2.40 -5.67 2.42
C GLY A 61 1.04 -5.47 3.09
N LYS A 62 0.65 -4.24 3.44
CA LYS A 62 -0.66 -3.94 4.01
C LYS A 62 -1.73 -3.85 2.93
N GLY A 63 -2.94 -4.35 3.23
CA GLY A 63 -4.10 -4.23 2.36
C GLY A 63 -4.54 -2.78 2.07
N SER A 64 -4.14 -1.84 2.91
CA SER A 64 -4.36 -0.40 2.71
C SER A 64 -3.30 0.26 1.81
N THR A 65 -2.09 -0.27 1.74
CA THR A 65 -0.98 0.31 0.97
C THR A 65 -0.80 -0.35 -0.39
N TYR A 66 -0.86 -1.69 -0.44
CA TYR A 66 -0.65 -2.47 -1.65
C TYR A 66 -1.49 -2.02 -2.88
N PRO A 67 -2.79 -1.70 -2.75
CA PRO A 67 -3.60 -1.28 -3.89
C PRO A 67 -3.07 -0.05 -4.61
N HIS A 68 -2.39 0.87 -3.91
CA HIS A 68 -1.81 2.08 -4.50
C HIS A 68 -0.70 1.79 -5.54
N MET A 69 -0.06 0.62 -5.44
CA MET A 69 0.92 0.16 -6.45
C MET A 69 0.26 -0.36 -7.74
N HIS A 70 -1.07 -0.49 -7.77
CA HIS A 70 -1.83 -1.14 -8.84
C HIS A 70 -3.04 -0.31 -9.32
N ALA A 71 -2.88 1.01 -9.41
CA ALA A 71 -3.92 1.92 -9.88
C ALA A 71 -5.25 1.81 -9.09
N SER A 72 -5.15 1.51 -7.81
CA SER A 72 -6.28 1.36 -6.91
C SER A 72 -5.98 2.06 -5.59
N MET A 73 -6.96 2.11 -4.69
CA MET A 73 -6.79 2.71 -3.36
C MET A 73 -7.20 1.71 -2.30
N GLY A 74 -6.41 1.66 -1.22
CA GLY A 74 -6.74 0.90 -0.03
C GLY A 74 -7.17 1.82 1.10
N MET A 75 -8.26 1.47 1.78
CA MET A 75 -8.70 2.21 2.96
C MET A 75 -8.87 1.25 4.12
N LEU A 76 -8.18 1.55 5.22
CA LEU A 76 -8.33 0.86 6.49
C LEU A 76 -9.44 1.52 7.30
N PHE A 77 -10.27 0.73 7.94
CA PHE A 77 -11.19 1.13 9.00
C PHE A 77 -10.80 0.43 10.30
N GLU A 78 -10.65 1.22 11.37
CA GLU A 78 -10.37 0.70 12.71
C GLU A 78 -11.45 1.19 13.69
N GLN A 79 -12.12 0.25 14.34
CA GLN A 79 -13.21 0.53 15.26
C GLN A 79 -12.78 0.27 16.70
N ALA A 80 -13.08 1.20 17.60
CA ALA A 80 -12.96 0.94 19.03
C ALA A 80 -13.76 -0.30 19.41
N SER A 81 -13.09 -1.26 20.08
CA SER A 81 -13.69 -2.55 20.39
C SER A 81 -14.72 -2.49 21.51
N SER A 82 -15.80 -3.25 21.37
CA SER A 82 -16.75 -3.49 22.46
C SER A 82 -17.32 -4.90 22.38
N VAL A 83 -17.47 -5.51 23.53
CA VAL A 83 -18.27 -6.73 23.70
C VAL A 83 -19.45 -6.39 24.60
N GLY A 84 -20.63 -6.20 24.00
CA GLY A 84 -21.80 -5.69 24.72
C GLY A 84 -21.79 -4.17 24.85
N LEU A 85 -22.02 -3.69 26.06
CA LEU A 85 -22.02 -2.26 26.40
C LEU A 85 -20.84 -1.98 27.33
N ILE A 86 -19.99 -1.03 26.96
CA ILE A 86 -18.84 -0.62 27.76
C ILE A 86 -18.82 0.90 27.95
N ASP A 87 -18.27 1.33 29.08
CA ASP A 87 -17.99 2.74 29.35
C ASP A 87 -16.56 3.07 28.89
N THR A 88 -16.42 4.08 28.04
CA THR A 88 -15.14 4.51 27.50
C THR A 88 -14.88 5.98 27.84
N PRO A 89 -13.65 6.49 27.72
CA PRO A 89 -13.35 7.91 27.86
C PRO A 89 -14.20 8.82 26.95
N HIS A 90 -14.78 8.26 25.89
CA HIS A 90 -15.59 8.96 24.88
C HIS A 90 -17.10 8.70 25.03
N GLY A 91 -17.52 8.09 26.14
CA GLY A 91 -18.92 7.73 26.43
C GLY A 91 -19.22 6.25 26.24
N LEU A 92 -20.50 5.90 26.34
CA LEU A 92 -20.96 4.51 26.20
C LEU A 92 -20.79 4.04 24.77
N LEU A 93 -20.17 2.88 24.63
CA LEU A 93 -19.98 2.21 23.36
C LEU A 93 -20.65 0.83 23.38
N SER A 94 -21.54 0.55 22.45
CA SER A 94 -22.18 -0.75 22.28
C SER A 94 -21.67 -1.51 21.06
N PHE A 95 -21.72 -2.83 21.11
CA PHE A 95 -21.42 -3.68 19.95
C PHE A 95 -22.34 -3.37 18.76
N GLN A 96 -23.59 -3.03 19.05
CA GLN A 96 -24.56 -2.62 18.02
C GLN A 96 -24.13 -1.32 17.32
N ASP A 97 -23.59 -0.33 18.06
CA ASP A 97 -23.05 0.91 17.48
C ASP A 97 -21.86 0.62 16.57
N ASN A 98 -20.98 -0.30 16.97
CA ASN A 98 -19.84 -0.71 16.17
C ASN A 98 -20.27 -1.33 14.83
N ILE A 99 -21.23 -2.24 14.87
CA ILE A 99 -21.81 -2.85 13.66
C ILE A 99 -22.41 -1.76 12.76
N ARG A 100 -23.17 -0.82 13.34
CA ARG A 100 -23.79 0.28 12.59
C ARG A 100 -22.74 1.15 11.92
N THR A 101 -21.67 1.52 12.63
CA THR A 101 -20.60 2.36 12.12
C THR A 101 -19.88 1.67 10.96
N GLN A 102 -19.41 0.44 11.12
CA GLN A 102 -18.73 -0.32 10.07
C GLN A 102 -19.63 -0.52 8.83
N TYR A 103 -20.89 -0.88 9.04
CA TYR A 103 -21.84 -1.06 7.94
C TYR A 103 -22.08 0.23 7.16
N ARG A 104 -22.32 1.34 7.86
CA ARG A 104 -22.64 2.62 7.23
C ARG A 104 -21.44 3.22 6.50
N THR A 105 -20.26 3.20 7.10
CA THR A 105 -19.04 3.69 6.44
C THR A 105 -18.71 2.85 5.20
N SER A 106 -18.90 1.53 5.24
CA SER A 106 -18.76 0.68 4.05
C SER A 106 -19.73 1.06 2.93
N LEU A 107 -20.98 1.39 3.25
CA LEU A 107 -21.94 1.89 2.25
C LEU A 107 -21.55 3.25 1.69
N GLU A 108 -21.04 4.16 2.52
CA GLU A 108 -20.57 5.47 2.05
C GLU A 108 -19.37 5.33 1.11
N MET A 109 -18.48 4.35 1.34
CA MET A 109 -17.39 4.04 0.40
C MET A 109 -17.90 3.58 -0.97
N ILE A 110 -18.93 2.73 -1.00
CA ILE A 110 -19.55 2.28 -2.27
C ILE A 110 -20.18 3.47 -2.99
N ARG A 111 -20.82 4.38 -2.26
CA ARG A 111 -21.40 5.62 -2.83
C ARG A 111 -20.32 6.55 -3.37
N ALA A 112 -19.23 6.75 -2.62
CA ALA A 112 -18.09 7.53 -3.09
C ALA A 112 -17.54 6.98 -4.41
N GLY A 113 -17.32 5.66 -4.48
CA GLY A 113 -16.87 5.01 -5.71
C GLY A 113 -17.83 5.15 -6.89
N LEU A 114 -19.15 5.18 -6.63
CA LEU A 114 -20.14 5.43 -7.68
C LEU A 114 -20.12 6.88 -8.17
N GLU A 115 -20.02 7.84 -7.27
CA GLU A 115 -20.00 9.28 -7.59
C GLU A 115 -18.72 9.69 -8.30
N MET A 116 -17.58 9.14 -7.89
CA MET A 116 -16.26 9.41 -8.46
C MET A 116 -15.86 8.43 -9.57
N LYS A 117 -16.82 7.69 -10.12
CA LYS A 117 -16.54 6.62 -11.09
C LYS A 117 -15.67 7.09 -12.26
N ASP A 118 -15.95 8.23 -12.82
CA ASP A 118 -15.26 8.72 -14.01
C ASP A 118 -13.83 9.16 -13.69
N GLU A 119 -13.63 9.84 -12.56
CA GLU A 119 -12.30 10.21 -12.03
C GLU A 119 -11.45 8.98 -11.69
N LEU A 120 -12.04 7.98 -11.07
CA LEU A 120 -11.35 6.74 -10.73
C LEU A 120 -10.93 5.95 -11.97
N LEU A 121 -11.79 5.86 -12.98
CA LEU A 121 -11.47 5.20 -14.26
C LEU A 121 -10.42 5.99 -15.05
N GLN A 122 -10.46 7.33 -14.99
CA GLN A 122 -9.44 8.17 -15.59
C GLN A 122 -8.10 7.98 -14.88
N TYR A 123 -8.08 7.96 -13.56
CA TYR A 123 -6.88 7.70 -12.77
C TYR A 123 -6.21 6.37 -13.14
N GLN A 124 -6.97 5.28 -13.30
CA GLN A 124 -6.40 3.99 -13.72
C GLN A 124 -5.68 4.07 -15.07
N ARG A 125 -6.23 4.84 -16.00
CA ARG A 125 -5.60 5.05 -17.31
C ARG A 125 -4.34 5.89 -17.22
N GLU A 126 -4.39 6.98 -16.46
CA GLU A 126 -3.27 7.88 -16.24
C GLU A 126 -2.15 7.21 -15.49
N PHE A 127 -2.45 6.43 -14.45
CA PHE A 127 -1.48 5.61 -13.71
C PHE A 127 -0.65 4.71 -14.64
N SER A 128 -1.32 4.01 -15.57
CA SER A 128 -0.63 3.10 -16.50
C SER A 128 0.30 3.85 -17.44
N ARG A 129 -0.12 5.02 -17.93
CA ARG A 129 0.70 5.87 -18.79
C ARG A 129 1.90 6.44 -18.05
N GLU A 130 1.66 7.06 -16.91
CA GLU A 130 2.70 7.64 -16.05
C GLU A 130 3.72 6.58 -15.60
N THR A 131 3.25 5.39 -15.24
CA THR A 131 4.13 4.27 -14.88
C THR A 131 5.07 3.89 -16.03
N ALA A 132 4.59 3.89 -17.26
CA ALA A 132 5.43 3.61 -18.43
C ALA A 132 6.43 4.75 -18.71
N GLU A 133 6.04 6.01 -18.52
CA GLU A 133 6.90 7.19 -18.66
C GLU A 133 8.01 7.14 -17.60
N LEU A 134 7.68 6.94 -16.32
CA LEU A 134 8.65 6.81 -15.24
C LEU A 134 9.65 5.66 -15.48
N ALA A 135 9.16 4.50 -15.92
CA ALA A 135 10.04 3.37 -16.25
C ALA A 135 10.98 3.66 -17.42
N ALA A 136 10.55 4.50 -18.37
CA ALA A 136 11.39 4.90 -19.50
C ALA A 136 12.44 5.95 -19.13
N GLU A 137 12.18 6.76 -18.11
CA GLU A 137 13.07 7.82 -17.63
C GLU A 137 14.05 7.35 -16.54
N ASP A 138 13.74 6.25 -15.84
CA ASP A 138 14.58 5.71 -14.76
C ASP A 138 15.97 5.30 -15.27
N ASP A 139 17.02 5.68 -14.57
CA ASP A 139 18.40 5.29 -14.83
C ASP A 139 18.62 3.80 -14.59
N ILE A 140 17.90 3.20 -13.63
CA ILE A 140 17.94 1.78 -13.33
C ILE A 140 17.05 1.02 -14.32
N ARG A 141 17.67 0.26 -15.22
CA ARG A 141 16.97 -0.50 -16.27
C ARG A 141 16.56 -1.90 -15.87
N ALA A 142 17.23 -2.45 -14.86
CA ALA A 142 16.94 -3.78 -14.33
C ALA A 142 17.60 -4.00 -12.98
N TYR A 143 17.06 -4.94 -12.23
CA TYR A 143 17.67 -5.53 -11.04
C TYR A 143 18.11 -6.94 -11.35
N VAL A 144 19.27 -7.34 -10.86
CA VAL A 144 19.81 -8.70 -10.97
C VAL A 144 19.96 -9.28 -9.57
N PHE A 145 19.52 -10.52 -9.41
CA PHE A 145 19.72 -11.24 -8.17
C PHE A 145 20.15 -12.69 -8.45
N SER A 146 20.83 -13.29 -7.49
CA SER A 146 21.37 -14.63 -7.57
C SER A 146 21.19 -15.34 -6.24
N SER A 147 21.04 -16.67 -6.29
CA SER A 147 21.00 -17.53 -5.10
C SER A 147 21.81 -18.80 -5.34
N PRO A 148 23.16 -18.68 -5.44
CA PRO A 148 24.04 -19.80 -5.76
C PRO A 148 23.88 -20.95 -4.76
N GLY A 149 23.61 -22.15 -5.26
CA GLY A 149 23.44 -23.35 -4.44
C GLY A 149 22.18 -23.41 -3.60
N ASP A 150 21.23 -22.46 -3.77
CA ASP A 150 19.95 -22.45 -3.06
C ASP A 150 18.77 -22.18 -4.01
N ASP A 151 18.46 -23.17 -4.84
CA ASP A 151 17.34 -23.12 -5.79
C ASP A 151 15.98 -22.90 -5.09
N ALA A 152 15.84 -23.36 -3.85
CA ALA A 152 14.60 -23.19 -3.10
C ALA A 152 14.35 -21.72 -2.76
N ARG A 153 15.39 -20.98 -2.37
CA ARG A 153 15.30 -19.54 -2.12
C ARG A 153 14.97 -18.78 -3.40
N ALA A 154 15.70 -19.09 -4.50
CA ALA A 154 15.40 -18.50 -5.82
C ALA A 154 13.94 -18.75 -6.23
N TYR A 155 13.46 -19.99 -6.06
CA TYR A 155 12.07 -20.35 -6.38
C TYR A 155 11.08 -19.51 -5.59
N HIS A 156 11.25 -19.36 -4.27
CA HIS A 156 10.34 -18.57 -3.44
C HIS A 156 10.33 -17.09 -3.84
N ALA A 157 11.48 -16.48 -4.12
CA ALA A 157 11.56 -15.11 -4.60
C ALA A 157 10.83 -14.94 -5.94
N ILE A 158 11.08 -15.85 -6.89
CA ILE A 158 10.44 -15.81 -8.23
C ILE A 158 8.92 -16.05 -8.11
N ASP A 159 8.47 -16.97 -7.25
CA ASP A 159 7.05 -17.24 -7.04
C ASP A 159 6.33 -15.98 -6.50
N ILE A 160 6.93 -15.27 -5.54
CA ILE A 160 6.40 -14.00 -5.03
C ILE A 160 6.31 -12.98 -6.18
N LEU A 161 7.37 -12.77 -6.94
CA LEU A 161 7.38 -11.83 -8.07
C LEU A 161 6.32 -12.17 -9.12
N ASN A 162 6.20 -13.44 -9.48
CA ASN A 162 5.21 -13.92 -10.45
C ASN A 162 3.77 -13.71 -9.94
N ARG A 163 3.49 -13.89 -8.66
CA ARG A 163 2.17 -13.61 -8.06
C ARG A 163 1.78 -12.14 -8.18
N HIS A 164 2.76 -11.24 -8.19
CA HIS A 164 2.58 -9.82 -8.46
C HIS A 164 2.62 -9.48 -9.95
N GLN A 165 2.62 -10.48 -10.84
CA GLN A 165 2.70 -10.33 -12.30
C GLN A 165 3.99 -9.63 -12.78
N ILE A 166 5.04 -9.66 -11.97
CA ILE A 166 6.36 -9.15 -12.31
C ILE A 166 7.08 -10.17 -13.16
N GLN A 167 7.55 -9.74 -14.33
CA GLN A 167 8.29 -10.59 -15.25
C GLN A 167 9.72 -10.79 -14.78
N VAL A 168 10.10 -12.05 -14.58
CA VAL A 168 11.44 -12.47 -14.19
C VAL A 168 12.01 -13.36 -15.29
N ASN A 169 13.25 -13.13 -15.68
CA ASN A 169 13.94 -13.95 -16.67
C ASN A 169 15.28 -14.45 -16.11
N ARG A 170 15.77 -15.59 -16.58
CA ARG A 170 17.16 -15.99 -16.33
C ARG A 170 18.11 -15.11 -17.11
N LEU A 171 19.31 -14.88 -16.60
CA LEU A 171 20.37 -14.27 -17.39
C LEU A 171 20.75 -15.19 -18.57
N ALA A 172 21.02 -14.58 -19.73
CA ALA A 172 21.47 -15.31 -20.91
C ALA A 172 22.97 -15.61 -20.91
N GLU A 173 23.74 -14.82 -20.17
CA GLU A 173 25.20 -14.91 -20.04
C GLU A 173 25.62 -14.39 -18.66
N ASP A 174 26.84 -14.73 -18.24
CA ASP A 174 27.41 -14.22 -17.00
C ASP A 174 27.59 -12.68 -17.08
N VAL A 175 27.24 -12.01 -16.00
CA VAL A 175 27.35 -10.55 -15.90
C VAL A 175 28.13 -10.18 -14.65
N VAL A 176 28.98 -9.15 -14.75
CA VAL A 176 29.66 -8.54 -13.61
C VAL A 176 29.06 -7.17 -13.34
N ILE A 177 28.55 -6.94 -12.15
CA ILE A 177 28.00 -5.66 -11.70
C ILE A 177 28.67 -5.32 -10.37
N ASP A 178 29.27 -4.14 -10.26
CA ASP A 178 29.96 -3.64 -9.06
C ASP A 178 30.97 -4.66 -8.48
N ASP A 179 31.78 -5.26 -9.36
CA ASP A 179 32.76 -6.30 -9.04
C ASP A 179 32.18 -7.65 -8.54
N VAL A 180 30.86 -7.83 -8.59
CA VAL A 180 30.16 -9.07 -8.25
C VAL A 180 29.80 -9.85 -9.52
N LEU A 181 30.23 -11.12 -9.60
CA LEU A 181 29.88 -12.02 -10.69
C LEU A 181 28.46 -12.60 -10.44
N TYR A 182 27.62 -12.49 -11.44
CA TYR A 182 26.29 -13.11 -11.52
C TYR A 182 26.32 -14.20 -12.61
N PRO A 183 26.51 -15.49 -12.27
CA PRO A 183 26.51 -16.57 -13.24
C PRO A 183 25.13 -16.75 -13.87
N ALA A 184 25.07 -16.97 -15.18
CA ALA A 184 23.81 -17.13 -15.91
C ALA A 184 22.94 -18.29 -15.38
N GLU A 185 23.60 -19.37 -14.94
CA GLU A 185 22.91 -20.56 -14.44
C GLU A 185 22.13 -20.35 -13.14
N ASP A 186 22.59 -19.42 -12.26
CA ASP A 186 22.00 -19.16 -10.93
C ASP A 186 21.44 -17.76 -10.77
N SER A 187 21.36 -16.97 -11.86
CA SER A 187 21.01 -15.57 -11.79
C SER A 187 19.78 -15.19 -12.62
N TYR A 188 19.06 -14.23 -12.10
CA TYR A 188 17.79 -13.76 -12.63
C TYR A 188 17.80 -12.24 -12.80
N ILE A 189 17.02 -11.76 -13.78
CA ILE A 189 16.88 -10.35 -14.09
C ILE A 189 15.41 -9.95 -14.07
N VAL A 190 15.14 -8.82 -13.42
CA VAL A 190 13.84 -8.14 -13.39
C VAL A 190 14.02 -6.77 -14.04
N ARG A 191 13.44 -6.57 -15.20
CA ARG A 191 13.52 -5.28 -15.90
C ARG A 191 12.54 -4.29 -15.27
N THR A 192 12.95 -3.03 -15.18
CA THR A 192 12.09 -1.94 -14.71
C THR A 192 11.01 -1.56 -15.73
N GLY A 193 11.29 -1.69 -17.04
CA GLY A 193 10.38 -1.36 -18.12
C GLY A 193 9.23 -2.36 -18.27
N GLN A 194 8.38 -2.49 -17.26
CA GLN A 194 7.20 -3.35 -17.25
C GLN A 194 6.02 -2.69 -16.53
N PRO A 195 4.76 -3.14 -16.70
CA PRO A 195 3.59 -2.53 -16.09
C PRO A 195 3.65 -2.42 -14.57
N GLN A 196 4.37 -3.33 -13.90
CA GLN A 196 4.57 -3.37 -12.45
C GLN A 196 5.78 -2.55 -11.98
N TYR A 197 6.26 -1.59 -12.76
CA TYR A 197 7.42 -0.76 -12.44
C TYR A 197 7.43 -0.26 -10.98
N ARG A 198 6.33 0.35 -10.51
CA ARG A 198 6.26 0.88 -9.12
C ARG A 198 6.43 -0.23 -8.09
N MET A 199 5.86 -1.41 -8.33
CA MET A 199 6.02 -2.57 -7.47
C MET A 199 7.44 -3.15 -7.54
N VAL A 200 8.06 -3.16 -8.72
CA VAL A 200 9.48 -3.55 -8.89
C VAL A 200 10.37 -2.62 -8.07
N LYS A 201 10.19 -1.31 -8.19
CA LYS A 201 10.93 -0.33 -7.39
C LYS A 201 10.73 -0.57 -5.88
N ALA A 202 9.49 -0.73 -5.45
CA ALA A 202 9.14 -0.96 -4.06
C ALA A 202 9.78 -2.23 -3.45
N LEU A 203 10.04 -3.26 -4.27
CA LEU A 203 10.62 -4.53 -3.82
C LEU A 203 12.17 -4.56 -3.89
N PHE A 204 12.77 -3.82 -4.81
CA PHE A 204 14.19 -3.95 -5.10
C PHE A 204 15.02 -2.72 -4.75
N GLU A 205 14.41 -1.55 -4.64
CA GLU A 205 15.16 -0.35 -4.34
C GLU A 205 15.46 -0.25 -2.85
N MET A 206 16.73 -0.03 -2.55
CA MET A 206 17.20 0.17 -1.18
C MET A 206 17.09 1.67 -0.84
N ILE A 207 16.14 2.03 0.00
CA ILE A 207 15.97 3.40 0.50
C ILE A 207 16.74 3.49 1.81
N THR A 208 17.78 4.31 1.84
CA THR A 208 18.65 4.52 3.01
C THR A 208 18.55 5.90 3.63
N GLU A 209 17.91 6.85 2.94
CA GLU A 209 17.71 8.22 3.38
C GLU A 209 16.21 8.53 3.38
N PHE A 210 15.73 9.14 4.45
CA PHE A 210 14.34 9.49 4.64
C PHE A 210 14.24 10.97 4.99
N GLU A 211 13.26 11.68 4.45
CA GLU A 211 13.02 13.10 4.76
C GLU A 211 12.60 13.29 6.22
N ASP A 212 11.85 12.34 6.76
CA ASP A 212 11.38 12.32 8.14
C ASP A 212 12.06 11.21 8.95
N GLU A 213 12.45 11.53 10.19
CA GLU A 213 13.00 10.55 11.16
C GLU A 213 11.89 9.69 11.81
N THR A 214 10.75 9.53 11.15
CA THR A 214 9.62 8.76 11.69
C THR A 214 9.85 7.28 11.49
N PHE A 215 10.08 6.57 12.60
CA PHE A 215 10.17 5.11 12.62
C PHE A 215 8.84 4.50 13.04
N TYR A 216 8.49 3.40 12.38
CA TYR A 216 7.53 2.47 12.92
C TYR A 216 8.03 1.04 12.67
N ASP A 217 7.65 0.14 13.56
CA ASP A 217 8.09 -1.25 13.49
C ASP A 217 7.38 -1.97 12.31
N VAL A 218 8.15 -2.24 11.26
CA VAL A 218 7.74 -3.11 10.16
C VAL A 218 8.42 -4.45 10.35
N SER A 219 7.79 -5.34 11.07
CA SER A 219 8.30 -6.68 11.23
C SER A 219 8.35 -7.41 9.87
N ALA A 220 9.49 -7.99 9.56
CA ALA A 220 9.69 -9.09 8.63
C ALA A 220 9.98 -8.81 7.15
N TRP A 221 10.16 -7.59 6.67
CA TRP A 221 10.65 -7.35 5.32
C TRP A 221 11.89 -6.47 5.32
N THR A 222 13.01 -7.08 5.49
CA THR A 222 14.28 -6.56 4.97
C THR A 222 14.71 -7.52 3.85
N LEU A 223 14.73 -7.02 2.64
CA LEU A 223 15.46 -7.64 1.56
C LEU A 223 16.95 -7.35 1.71
#